data_b574ed612009259516eb81996ac1b81d
#
_entry.id   b574ed612009259516eb81996ac1b81d
#
_cell.length_a   1.000
_cell.length_b   1.000
_cell.length_c   1.000
_cell.angle_alpha   90.00
_cell.angle_beta   90.00
_cell.angle_gamma   90.00
#
_symmetry.space_group_name_H-M   'P 1'
#
loop_
_entity.id
_entity.type
_entity.pdbx_description
1 polymer ?
#
loop_
_entity_poly.entity_id
_entity_poly.type
_entity_poly.pdbx_seq_one_letter_code
_entity_poly.pdbx_strand_id
1 'polypeptide(L)'
;MNSELSHSNLHNIATFYNNQTVDCLILPIMVSIFASKIISNEKEGQTFKLQQSNGTEIYRIFLSKILLMLSTSIVLFVMETTFRYVYASINGIHTGVMLLLLFLIGQVLTVFSLICIFLVLSLLFNKQGIVLAIGFLFGFLGTVMASRSQSILSFWLPGTGNAYLAPYKYHLIDNAQLSYEYTLDQYLPVRLLIYILFCLLIYRIARMVIRRKEISLI
;
A
#
# COMPACT_ATOMS: atom_id res chain seq x y z
N MET A 1 10.61 22.80 30.24
CA MET A 1 9.47 23.37 29.47
C MET A 1 9.49 23.01 27.98
N ASN A 2 10.65 22.99 27.29
CA ASN A 2 10.71 22.60 25.87
C ASN A 2 10.57 21.08 25.59
N SER A 3 10.90 20.20 26.54
CA SER A 3 10.80 18.76 26.37
C SER A 3 9.36 18.24 26.45
N GLU A 4 8.55 18.74 27.38
CA GLU A 4 7.15 18.33 27.54
C GLU A 4 6.27 18.82 26.37
N LEU A 5 6.52 20.04 25.86
CA LEU A 5 5.84 20.54 24.67
C LEU A 5 6.20 19.73 23.41
N SER A 6 7.43 19.21 23.31
CA SER A 6 7.85 18.35 22.21
C SER A 6 7.19 16.96 22.28
N HIS A 7 7.01 16.39 23.47
CA HIS A 7 6.34 15.11 23.68
C HIS A 7 4.84 15.17 23.39
N SER A 8 4.15 16.22 23.84
CA SER A 8 2.71 16.39 23.56
C SER A 8 2.45 16.62 22.06
N ASN A 9 3.29 17.39 21.37
CA ASN A 9 3.19 17.58 19.94
C ASN A 9 3.46 16.28 19.16
N LEU A 10 4.46 15.49 19.55
CA LEU A 10 4.75 14.18 18.96
C LEU A 10 3.58 13.23 19.12
N HIS A 11 2.95 13.18 20.30
CA HIS A 11 1.78 12.36 20.54
C HIS A 11 0.61 12.74 19.64
N ASN A 12 0.30 14.03 19.53
CA ASN A 12 -0.77 14.54 18.67
C ASN A 12 -0.50 14.25 17.18
N ILE A 13 0.71 14.49 16.71
CA ILE A 13 1.13 14.21 15.33
C ILE A 13 1.03 12.70 15.06
N ALA A 14 1.56 11.87 15.95
CA ALA A 14 1.56 10.41 15.78
C ALA A 14 0.14 9.84 15.77
N THR A 15 -0.73 10.29 16.67
CA THR A 15 -2.13 9.85 16.72
C THR A 15 -2.86 10.22 15.44
N PHE A 16 -2.61 11.41 14.91
CA PHE A 16 -3.27 11.90 13.71
C PHE A 16 -2.83 11.17 12.43
N TYR A 17 -1.55 10.85 12.32
CA TYR A 17 -0.99 10.15 11.14
C TYR A 17 -0.94 8.63 11.28
N ASN A 18 -1.22 8.07 12.45
CA ASN A 18 -1.08 6.63 12.73
C ASN A 18 -2.36 5.81 12.47
N ASN A 19 -3.33 6.34 11.70
CA ASN A 19 -4.57 5.60 11.39
C ASN A 19 -4.37 4.50 10.33
N GLN A 20 -3.25 3.79 10.45
CA GLN A 20 -2.78 2.81 9.47
C GLN A 20 -3.56 1.50 9.49
N THR A 21 -4.24 1.21 10.60
CA THR A 21 -5.09 0.02 10.72
C THR A 21 -6.21 0.05 9.69
N VAL A 22 -6.81 1.23 9.48
CA VAL A 22 -7.86 1.43 8.46
C VAL A 22 -7.28 1.29 7.05
N ASP A 23 -6.11 1.86 6.80
CA ASP A 23 -5.42 1.75 5.51
C ASP A 23 -5.06 0.29 5.19
N CYS A 24 -4.59 -0.47 6.18
CA CYS A 24 -4.28 -1.89 6.02
C CYS A 24 -5.50 -2.75 5.66
N LEU A 25 -6.70 -2.32 6.08
CA LEU A 25 -7.96 -2.97 5.70
C LEU A 25 -8.43 -2.54 4.31
N ILE A 26 -8.52 -1.23 4.10
CA ILE A 26 -9.20 -0.67 2.93
C ILE A 26 -8.36 -0.82 1.65
N LEU A 27 -7.05 -0.58 1.70
CA LEU A 27 -6.21 -0.56 0.50
C LEU A 27 -6.20 -1.90 -0.26
N PRO A 28 -6.00 -3.08 0.36
CA PRO A 28 -6.05 -4.34 -0.36
C PRO A 28 -7.41 -4.60 -1.01
N ILE A 29 -8.51 -4.24 -0.33
CA ILE A 29 -9.86 -4.39 -0.84
C ILE A 29 -10.07 -3.49 -2.05
N MET A 30 -9.76 -2.20 -1.94
CA MET A 30 -9.91 -1.25 -3.03
C MET A 30 -9.06 -1.63 -4.25
N VAL A 31 -7.79 -1.96 -4.04
CA VAL A 31 -6.89 -2.36 -5.13
C VAL A 31 -7.39 -3.65 -5.81
N SER A 32 -7.90 -4.62 -5.04
CA SER A 32 -8.47 -5.85 -5.60
C SER A 32 -9.71 -5.59 -6.46
N ILE A 33 -10.61 -4.68 -6.02
CA ILE A 33 -11.79 -4.26 -6.78
C ILE A 33 -11.37 -3.61 -8.10
N PHE A 34 -10.47 -2.63 -8.06
CA PHE A 34 -10.02 -1.93 -9.27
C PHE A 34 -9.28 -2.86 -10.22
N ALA A 35 -8.35 -3.67 -9.73
CA ALA A 35 -7.60 -4.62 -10.55
C ALA A 35 -8.53 -5.65 -11.22
N SER A 36 -9.45 -6.24 -10.46
CA SER A 36 -10.40 -7.21 -11.00
C SER A 36 -11.32 -6.58 -12.03
N LYS A 37 -11.82 -5.36 -11.80
CA LYS A 37 -12.74 -4.68 -12.73
C LYS A 37 -12.04 -4.29 -14.03
N ILE A 38 -10.82 -3.72 -13.96
CA ILE A 38 -10.05 -3.34 -15.15
C ILE A 38 -9.80 -4.58 -16.04
N ILE A 39 -9.35 -5.68 -15.45
CA ILE A 39 -9.03 -6.91 -16.18
C ILE A 39 -10.30 -7.59 -16.72
N SER A 40 -11.40 -7.60 -15.95
CA SER A 40 -12.66 -8.19 -16.43
C SER A 40 -13.24 -7.42 -17.61
N ASN A 41 -13.28 -6.09 -17.54
CA ASN A 41 -13.77 -5.28 -18.65
C ASN A 41 -12.98 -5.56 -19.95
N GLU A 42 -11.66 -5.79 -19.85
CA GLU A 42 -10.85 -6.12 -21.00
C GLU A 42 -11.08 -7.54 -21.51
N LYS A 43 -11.32 -8.51 -20.62
CA LYS A 43 -11.69 -9.88 -21.01
C LYS A 43 -13.05 -9.89 -21.70
N GLU A 44 -14.05 -9.19 -21.16
CA GLU A 44 -15.40 -9.09 -21.71
C GLU A 44 -15.43 -8.36 -23.06
N GLY A 45 -14.69 -7.26 -23.18
CA GLY A 45 -14.54 -6.48 -24.40
C GLY A 45 -13.63 -7.11 -25.47
N GLN A 46 -13.04 -8.28 -25.20
CA GLN A 46 -12.04 -8.95 -26.06
C GLN A 46 -10.86 -8.04 -26.46
N THR A 47 -10.63 -6.95 -25.73
CA THR A 47 -9.58 -5.96 -26.02
C THR A 47 -8.18 -6.57 -25.94
N PHE A 48 -7.97 -7.58 -25.07
CA PHE A 48 -6.73 -8.35 -25.05
C PHE A 48 -6.41 -9.02 -26.39
N LYS A 49 -7.41 -9.67 -27.00
CA LYS A 49 -7.23 -10.35 -28.30
C LYS A 49 -6.96 -9.35 -29.41
N LEU A 50 -7.68 -8.22 -29.40
CA LEU A 50 -7.51 -7.15 -30.39
C LEU A 50 -6.13 -6.48 -30.30
N GLN A 51 -5.64 -6.24 -29.08
CA GLN A 51 -4.31 -5.67 -28.87
C GLN A 51 -3.19 -6.66 -29.24
N GLN A 52 -3.39 -7.95 -28.96
CA GLN A 52 -2.48 -9.01 -29.39
C GLN A 52 -2.43 -9.16 -30.92
N SER A 53 -3.56 -9.10 -31.59
CA SER A 53 -3.61 -9.16 -33.07
C SER A 53 -2.89 -7.98 -33.72
N ASN A 54 -2.81 -6.83 -33.03
CA ASN A 54 -2.03 -5.65 -33.41
C ASN A 54 -0.55 -5.73 -32.99
N GLY A 55 -0.05 -6.90 -32.55
CA GLY A 55 1.36 -7.12 -32.20
C GLY A 55 1.76 -6.56 -30.84
N THR A 56 0.80 -6.19 -29.97
CA THR A 56 1.14 -5.66 -28.64
C THR A 56 1.37 -6.83 -27.65
N GLU A 57 2.56 -6.90 -27.07
CA GLU A 57 2.89 -7.89 -26.03
C GLU A 57 1.98 -7.73 -24.81
N ILE A 58 1.51 -8.82 -24.21
CA ILE A 58 0.68 -8.81 -22.99
C ILE A 58 1.39 -8.05 -21.84
N TYR A 59 2.71 -8.16 -21.79
CA TYR A 59 3.50 -7.43 -20.81
C TYR A 59 3.37 -5.91 -20.92
N ARG A 60 3.31 -5.34 -22.14
CA ARG A 60 3.11 -3.89 -22.32
C ARG A 60 1.74 -3.43 -21.84
N ILE A 61 0.72 -4.28 -22.11
CA ILE A 61 -0.64 -4.04 -21.62
C ILE A 61 -0.65 -4.02 -20.08
N PHE A 62 -0.01 -5.01 -19.47
CA PHE A 62 0.11 -5.08 -18.01
C PHE A 62 0.83 -3.85 -17.41
N LEU A 63 1.93 -3.42 -18.02
CA LEU A 63 2.66 -2.24 -17.58
C LEU A 63 1.80 -0.97 -17.64
N SER A 64 1.03 -0.80 -18.73
CA SER A 64 0.10 0.34 -18.86
C SER A 64 -0.97 0.35 -17.76
N LYS A 65 -1.44 -0.83 -17.31
CA LYS A 65 -2.41 -0.93 -16.21
C LYS A 65 -1.79 -0.63 -14.85
N ILE A 66 -0.55 -1.09 -14.62
CA ILE A 66 0.18 -0.69 -13.41
C ILE A 66 0.31 0.84 -13.37
N LEU A 67 0.75 1.46 -14.46
CA LEU A 67 0.94 2.91 -14.50
C LEU A 67 -0.38 3.67 -14.30
N LEU A 68 -1.47 3.21 -14.90
CA LEU A 68 -2.79 3.82 -14.74
C LEU A 68 -3.26 3.73 -13.28
N MET A 69 -3.19 2.54 -12.66
CA MET A 69 -3.60 2.38 -11.26
C MET A 69 -2.69 3.12 -10.30
N LEU A 70 -1.39 3.16 -10.58
CA LEU A 70 -0.42 3.86 -9.75
C LEU A 70 -0.62 5.38 -9.83
N SER A 71 -0.82 5.94 -11.03
CA SER A 71 -1.06 7.38 -11.18
C SER A 71 -2.34 7.84 -10.49
N THR A 72 -3.44 7.08 -10.61
CA THR A 72 -4.67 7.37 -9.89
C THR A 72 -4.50 7.28 -8.38
N SER A 73 -3.76 6.28 -7.89
CA SER A 73 -3.47 6.14 -6.47
C SER A 73 -2.60 7.28 -5.93
N ILE A 74 -1.60 7.73 -6.68
CA ILE A 74 -0.75 8.87 -6.29
C ILE A 74 -1.60 10.14 -6.14
N VAL A 75 -2.50 10.42 -7.09
CA VAL A 75 -3.39 11.59 -7.00
C VAL A 75 -4.26 11.51 -5.73
N LEU A 76 -4.85 10.35 -5.44
CA LEU A 76 -5.65 10.16 -4.24
C LEU A 76 -4.84 10.35 -2.95
N PHE A 77 -3.63 9.81 -2.88
CA PHE A 77 -2.77 9.97 -1.69
C PHE A 77 -2.27 11.39 -1.50
N VAL A 78 -1.97 12.11 -2.58
CA VAL A 78 -1.63 13.53 -2.50
C VAL A 78 -2.82 14.34 -1.97
N MET A 79 -4.03 14.08 -2.45
CA MET A 79 -5.24 14.71 -1.93
C MET A 79 -5.43 14.39 -0.44
N GLU A 80 -5.37 13.11 -0.07
CA GLU A 80 -5.51 12.67 1.33
C GLU A 80 -4.47 13.33 2.23
N THR A 81 -3.20 13.31 1.84
CA THR A 81 -2.10 13.91 2.61
C THR A 81 -2.29 15.42 2.75
N THR A 82 -2.76 16.09 1.70
CA THR A 82 -3.06 17.53 1.72
C THR A 82 -4.20 17.84 2.68
N PHE A 83 -5.30 17.07 2.65
CA PHE A 83 -6.40 17.23 3.60
C PHE A 83 -5.94 17.01 5.05
N ARG A 84 -5.17 15.96 5.30
CA ARG A 84 -4.60 15.70 6.64
C ARG A 84 -3.72 16.85 7.10
N TYR A 85 -2.86 17.39 6.23
CA TYR A 85 -2.00 18.53 6.55
C TYR A 85 -2.78 19.80 6.89
N VAL A 86 -3.78 20.15 6.06
CA VAL A 86 -4.61 21.33 6.29
C VAL A 86 -5.37 21.21 7.61
N TYR A 87 -5.99 20.04 7.84
CA TYR A 87 -6.72 19.79 9.08
C TYR A 87 -5.80 19.84 10.32
N ALA A 88 -4.62 19.23 10.25
CA ALA A 88 -3.63 19.28 11.32
C ALA A 88 -3.19 20.71 11.62
N SER A 89 -2.92 21.52 10.57
CA SER A 89 -2.51 22.92 10.72
C SER A 89 -3.58 23.78 11.39
N ILE A 90 -4.84 23.57 11.05
CA ILE A 90 -5.99 24.28 11.69
C ILE A 90 -6.06 23.95 13.19
N ASN A 91 -5.72 22.73 13.58
CA ASN A 91 -5.72 22.28 14.97
C ASN A 91 -4.38 22.53 15.70
N GLY A 92 -3.50 23.34 15.12
CA GLY A 92 -2.22 23.70 15.75
C GLY A 92 -1.16 22.58 15.78
N ILE A 93 -1.36 21.51 15.00
CA ILE A 93 -0.44 20.40 14.88
C ILE A 93 0.54 20.69 13.72
N HIS A 94 1.76 21.07 14.04
CA HIS A 94 2.78 21.39 13.04
C HIS A 94 3.58 20.14 12.65
N THR A 95 3.40 19.67 11.41
CA THR A 95 4.15 18.54 10.85
C THR A 95 5.22 19.03 9.90
N GLY A 96 6.41 18.44 9.97
CA GLY A 96 7.47 18.72 9.02
C GLY A 96 7.17 18.14 7.63
N VAL A 97 7.45 18.90 6.57
CA VAL A 97 7.24 18.47 5.17
C VAL A 97 7.97 17.14 4.87
N MET A 98 9.14 16.94 5.42
CA MET A 98 9.92 15.70 5.24
C MET A 98 9.15 14.47 5.71
N LEU A 99 8.41 14.59 6.80
CA LEU A 99 7.62 13.51 7.37
C LEU A 99 6.41 13.15 6.50
N LEU A 100 5.76 14.17 5.93
CA LEU A 100 4.68 13.99 4.99
C LEU A 100 5.15 13.29 3.70
N LEU A 101 6.32 13.65 3.19
CA LEU A 101 6.92 13.00 2.04
C LEU A 101 7.26 11.53 2.31
N LEU A 102 7.83 11.21 3.47
CA LEU A 102 8.12 9.84 3.88
C LEU A 102 6.84 8.99 3.99
N PHE A 103 5.79 9.57 4.57
CA PHE A 103 4.48 8.93 4.66
C PHE A 103 3.90 8.63 3.26
N LEU A 104 3.91 9.61 2.38
CA LEU A 104 3.42 9.46 1.00
C LEU A 104 4.22 8.42 0.21
N ILE A 105 5.55 8.39 0.35
CA ILE A 105 6.40 7.38 -0.27
C ILE A 105 6.03 5.98 0.23
N GLY A 106 5.81 5.82 1.53
CA GLY A 106 5.38 4.55 2.13
C GLY A 106 4.05 4.06 1.56
N GLN A 107 3.06 4.94 1.43
CA GLN A 107 1.76 4.61 0.84
C GLN A 107 1.89 4.19 -0.63
N VAL A 108 2.66 4.93 -1.43
CA VAL A 108 2.88 4.64 -2.85
C VAL A 108 3.56 3.28 -3.03
N LEU A 109 4.59 2.97 -2.25
CA LEU A 109 5.28 1.68 -2.30
C LEU A 109 4.36 0.52 -1.92
N THR A 110 3.54 0.70 -0.88
CA THR A 110 2.56 -0.30 -0.44
C THR A 110 1.55 -0.60 -1.53
N VAL A 111 0.95 0.44 -2.11
CA VAL A 111 -0.04 0.27 -3.18
C VAL A 111 0.59 -0.30 -4.44
N PHE A 112 1.81 0.07 -4.78
CA PHE A 112 2.52 -0.53 -5.92
C PHE A 112 2.65 -2.05 -5.78
N SER A 113 3.02 -2.54 -4.60
CA SER A 113 3.12 -3.98 -4.33
C SER A 113 1.76 -4.69 -4.47
N LEU A 114 0.69 -4.08 -3.93
CA LEU A 114 -0.66 -4.60 -4.03
C LEU A 114 -1.18 -4.61 -5.48
N ILE A 115 -0.94 -3.54 -6.25
CA ILE A 115 -1.30 -3.46 -7.68
C ILE A 115 -0.65 -4.60 -8.45
N CYS A 116 0.65 -4.83 -8.27
CA CYS A 116 1.35 -5.92 -8.95
C CYS A 116 0.73 -7.29 -8.65
N ILE A 117 0.40 -7.57 -7.38
CA ILE A 117 -0.18 -8.83 -6.94
C ILE A 117 -1.60 -8.99 -7.49
N PHE A 118 -2.48 -8.01 -7.28
CA PHE A 118 -3.89 -8.14 -7.66
C PHE A 118 -4.11 -8.11 -9.17
N LEU A 119 -3.29 -7.40 -9.94
CA LEU A 119 -3.35 -7.49 -11.40
C LEU A 119 -2.96 -8.89 -11.89
N VAL A 120 -1.90 -9.51 -11.32
CA VAL A 120 -1.53 -10.90 -11.66
C VAL A 120 -2.65 -11.86 -11.29
N LEU A 121 -3.20 -11.76 -10.08
CA LEU A 121 -4.31 -12.60 -9.64
C LEU A 121 -5.53 -12.45 -10.57
N SER A 122 -5.86 -11.22 -10.99
CA SER A 122 -6.97 -10.94 -11.91
C SER A 122 -6.75 -11.51 -13.30
N LEU A 123 -5.50 -11.62 -13.74
CA LEU A 123 -5.16 -12.31 -14.99
C LEU A 123 -5.26 -13.84 -14.85
N LEU A 124 -4.85 -14.39 -13.71
CA LEU A 124 -4.85 -15.84 -13.46
C LEU A 124 -6.27 -16.38 -13.22
N PHE A 125 -7.09 -15.66 -12.47
CA PHE A 125 -8.44 -16.08 -12.13
C PHE A 125 -9.47 -15.45 -13.08
N ASN A 126 -10.37 -16.28 -13.60
CA ASN A 126 -11.45 -15.77 -14.47
C ASN A 126 -12.64 -15.21 -13.69
N LYS A 127 -12.79 -15.61 -12.41
CA LYS A 127 -13.89 -15.15 -11.55
C LYS A 127 -13.44 -13.99 -10.69
N GLN A 128 -14.05 -12.82 -10.86
CA GLN A 128 -13.77 -11.62 -10.05
C GLN A 128 -13.92 -11.88 -8.54
N GLY A 129 -14.93 -12.64 -8.14
CA GLY A 129 -15.21 -12.95 -6.74
C GLY A 129 -14.02 -13.59 -5.99
N ILE A 130 -13.18 -14.38 -6.68
CA ILE A 130 -12.00 -14.99 -6.06
C ILE A 130 -10.96 -13.90 -5.73
N VAL A 131 -10.72 -12.97 -6.64
CA VAL A 131 -9.76 -11.87 -6.45
C VAL A 131 -10.22 -10.95 -5.31
N LEU A 132 -11.52 -10.66 -5.26
CA LEU A 132 -12.13 -9.87 -4.18
C LEU A 132 -12.00 -10.58 -2.83
N ALA A 133 -12.30 -11.89 -2.76
CA ALA A 133 -12.15 -12.67 -1.53
C ALA A 133 -10.70 -12.64 -1.02
N ILE A 134 -9.72 -12.76 -1.90
CA ILE A 134 -8.30 -12.63 -1.55
C ILE A 134 -7.99 -11.21 -1.06
N GLY A 135 -8.56 -10.17 -1.68
CA GLY A 135 -8.44 -8.78 -1.22
C GLY A 135 -8.96 -8.57 0.19
N PHE A 136 -10.13 -9.13 0.50
CA PHE A 136 -10.71 -9.14 1.85
C PHE A 136 -9.82 -9.87 2.85
N LEU A 137 -9.31 -11.05 2.51
CA LEU A 137 -8.40 -11.81 3.36
C LEU A 137 -7.11 -11.02 3.66
N PHE A 138 -6.52 -10.39 2.64
CA PHE A 138 -5.32 -9.55 2.82
C PHE A 138 -5.62 -8.33 3.69
N GLY A 139 -6.78 -7.68 3.51
CA GLY A 139 -7.20 -6.56 4.34
C GLY A 139 -7.40 -6.97 5.79
N PHE A 140 -8.12 -8.07 6.03
CA PHE A 140 -8.36 -8.58 7.38
C PHE A 140 -7.06 -9.00 8.09
N LEU A 141 -6.22 -9.79 7.42
CA LEU A 141 -4.90 -10.17 7.94
C LEU A 141 -4.02 -8.95 8.16
N GLY A 142 -4.08 -7.96 7.24
CA GLY A 142 -3.39 -6.69 7.36
C GLY A 142 -3.76 -5.94 8.64
N THR A 143 -5.05 -5.86 8.94
CA THR A 143 -5.56 -5.20 10.15
C THR A 143 -5.07 -5.91 11.42
N VAL A 144 -5.16 -7.24 11.48
CA VAL A 144 -4.68 -8.03 12.62
C VAL A 144 -3.17 -7.86 12.82
N MET A 145 -2.41 -7.80 11.73
CA MET A 145 -0.95 -7.65 11.79
C MET A 145 -0.49 -6.21 11.97
N ALA A 146 -1.32 -5.21 11.71
CA ALA A 146 -0.99 -3.79 11.90
C ALA A 146 -0.60 -3.49 13.35
N SER A 147 -1.26 -4.15 14.33
CA SER A 147 -0.90 -4.05 15.74
C SER A 147 0.49 -4.64 16.07
N ARG A 148 1.03 -5.48 15.19
CA ARG A 148 2.36 -6.10 15.28
C ARG A 148 3.27 -5.64 14.13
N SER A 149 3.20 -4.38 13.73
CA SER A 149 3.91 -3.79 12.60
C SER A 149 5.43 -3.98 12.61
N GLN A 150 6.00 -4.26 13.79
CA GLN A 150 7.44 -4.50 13.95
C GLN A 150 7.86 -5.96 13.69
N SER A 151 6.90 -6.88 13.49
CA SER A 151 7.24 -8.29 13.26
C SER A 151 7.68 -8.55 11.81
N ILE A 152 8.53 -9.55 11.61
CA ILE A 152 8.96 -10.01 10.28
C ILE A 152 7.74 -10.46 9.45
N LEU A 153 6.71 -11.00 10.09
CA LEU A 153 5.47 -11.41 9.42
C LEU A 153 4.73 -10.26 8.76
N SER A 154 4.72 -9.06 9.39
CA SER A 154 4.11 -7.88 8.78
C SER A 154 4.84 -7.39 7.54
N PHE A 155 6.15 -7.61 7.43
CA PHE A 155 6.90 -7.29 6.23
C PHE A 155 6.45 -8.13 5.01
N TRP A 156 6.17 -9.42 5.20
CA TRP A 156 5.79 -10.32 4.10
C TRP A 156 4.37 -10.12 3.59
N LEU A 157 3.51 -9.48 4.38
CA LEU A 157 2.14 -9.19 3.99
C LEU A 157 2.05 -7.81 3.30
N PRO A 158 1.80 -7.73 1.99
CA PRO A 158 1.75 -6.43 1.29
C PRO A 158 0.70 -5.47 1.86
N GLY A 159 -0.40 -6.00 2.42
CA GLY A 159 -1.44 -5.19 3.06
C GLY A 159 -0.99 -4.42 4.29
N THR A 160 0.09 -4.85 4.96
CA THR A 160 0.64 -4.18 6.15
C THR A 160 1.75 -3.18 5.85
N GLY A 161 2.07 -2.96 4.57
CA GLY A 161 3.18 -2.10 4.15
C GLY A 161 3.10 -0.70 4.77
N ASN A 162 1.92 -0.09 4.82
CA ASN A 162 1.73 1.23 5.45
C ASN A 162 2.08 1.21 6.94
N ALA A 163 1.69 0.18 7.68
CA ALA A 163 2.02 0.05 9.09
C ALA A 163 3.52 -0.25 9.31
N TYR A 164 4.12 -1.04 8.41
CA TYR A 164 5.56 -1.34 8.47
C TYR A 164 6.43 -0.12 8.16
N LEU A 165 6.01 0.73 7.23
CA LEU A 165 6.70 1.95 6.80
C LEU A 165 6.26 3.20 7.57
N ALA A 166 5.50 3.03 8.66
CA ALA A 166 5.11 4.14 9.50
C ALA A 166 6.32 4.87 10.09
N PRO A 167 6.36 6.20 9.98
CA PRO A 167 7.44 6.98 10.56
C PRO A 167 7.43 6.99 12.09
N TYR A 168 6.29 6.69 12.69
CA TYR A 168 6.13 6.62 14.15
C TYR A 168 5.89 5.20 14.61
N LYS A 169 6.47 4.85 15.75
CA LYS A 169 6.23 3.62 16.48
C LYS A 169 5.63 3.93 17.83
N TYR A 170 4.74 3.08 18.28
CA TYR A 170 4.21 3.15 19.63
C TYR A 170 4.82 2.05 20.50
N HIS A 171 5.19 2.42 21.71
CA HIS A 171 5.61 1.52 22.76
C HIS A 171 4.59 1.59 23.89
N LEU A 172 4.15 0.44 24.37
CA LEU A 172 3.28 0.36 25.53
C LEU A 172 4.15 0.58 26.77
N ILE A 173 3.88 1.66 27.54
CA ILE A 173 4.63 1.97 28.76
C ILE A 173 4.01 1.23 29.94
N ASP A 174 2.68 1.23 30.05
CA ASP A 174 1.96 0.61 31.16
C ASP A 174 0.77 -0.21 30.66
N ASN A 175 0.78 -1.50 30.99
CA ASN A 175 -0.32 -2.41 30.65
C ASN A 175 -1.60 -2.12 31.46
N ALA A 176 -1.49 -1.51 32.63
CA ALA A 176 -2.64 -1.24 33.49
C ALA A 176 -3.42 0.01 33.05
N GLN A 177 -2.70 1.03 32.51
CA GLN A 177 -3.32 2.28 32.06
C GLN A 177 -3.43 2.39 30.54
N LEU A 178 -2.98 1.39 29.77
CA LEU A 178 -2.93 1.41 28.30
C LEU A 178 -2.28 2.68 27.75
N SER A 179 -1.24 3.20 28.43
CA SER A 179 -0.52 4.38 28.00
C SER A 179 0.53 4.03 26.94
N TYR A 180 0.47 4.74 25.81
CA TYR A 180 1.38 4.55 24.70
C TYR A 180 2.30 5.75 24.53
N GLU A 181 3.58 5.50 24.31
CA GLU A 181 4.53 6.51 23.88
C GLU A 181 4.87 6.34 22.40
N TYR A 182 4.88 7.45 21.67
CA TYR A 182 5.24 7.47 20.26
C TYR A 182 6.68 7.95 20.10
N THR A 183 7.47 7.17 19.38
CA THR A 183 8.85 7.51 19.04
C THR A 183 9.04 7.52 17.53
N LEU A 184 9.92 8.39 17.02
CA LEU A 184 10.32 8.36 15.63
C LEU A 184 11.15 7.12 15.34
N ASP A 185 10.85 6.43 14.25
CA ASP A 185 11.60 5.25 13.84
C ASP A 185 12.93 5.64 13.20
N GLN A 186 14.02 5.45 13.93
CA GLN A 186 15.38 5.73 13.45
C GLN A 186 15.78 4.80 12.28
N TYR A 187 15.17 3.62 12.18
CA TYR A 187 15.45 2.64 11.13
C TYR A 187 14.56 2.79 9.89
N LEU A 188 13.74 3.83 9.82
CA LEU A 188 12.83 4.08 8.70
C LEU A 188 13.54 4.07 7.32
N PRO A 189 14.71 4.73 7.13
CA PRO A 189 15.41 4.71 5.84
C PRO A 189 15.81 3.29 5.41
N VAL A 190 16.26 2.48 6.35
CA VAL A 190 16.66 1.08 6.09
C VAL A 190 15.42 0.26 5.72
N ARG A 191 14.31 0.45 6.41
CA ARG A 191 13.04 -0.23 6.11
C ARG A 191 12.50 0.15 4.73
N LEU A 192 12.58 1.42 4.36
CA LEU A 192 12.20 1.89 3.03
C LEU A 192 13.04 1.20 1.96
N LEU A 193 14.35 1.13 2.14
CA LEU A 193 15.25 0.46 1.19
C LEU A 193 14.91 -1.03 1.04
N ILE A 194 14.72 -1.73 2.15
CA ILE A 194 14.32 -3.14 2.15
C ILE A 194 12.97 -3.32 1.44
N TYR A 195 12.00 -2.43 1.68
CA TYR A 195 10.68 -2.50 1.07
C TYR A 195 10.72 -2.18 -0.43
N ILE A 196 11.59 -1.28 -0.88
CA ILE A 196 11.84 -1.05 -2.32
C ILE A 196 12.35 -2.33 -2.99
N LEU A 197 13.32 -3.02 -2.38
CA LEU A 197 13.81 -4.30 -2.89
C LEU A 197 12.70 -5.36 -2.95
N PHE A 198 11.83 -5.40 -1.95
CA PHE A 198 10.66 -6.26 -1.94
C PHE A 198 9.68 -5.92 -3.07
N CYS A 199 9.37 -4.65 -3.32
CA CYS A 199 8.56 -4.20 -4.45
C CYS A 199 9.15 -4.62 -5.80
N LEU A 200 10.46 -4.49 -5.97
CA LEU A 200 11.16 -4.93 -7.18
C LEU A 200 11.09 -6.45 -7.36
N LEU A 201 11.19 -7.21 -6.27
CA LEU A 201 11.04 -8.67 -6.30
C LEU A 201 9.63 -9.06 -6.74
N ILE A 202 8.59 -8.48 -6.13
CA ILE A 202 7.18 -8.72 -6.52
C ILE A 202 6.96 -8.39 -7.99
N TYR A 203 7.45 -7.24 -8.45
CA TYR A 203 7.35 -6.85 -9.85
C TYR A 203 8.05 -7.85 -10.79
N ARG A 204 9.23 -8.34 -10.43
CA ARG A 204 9.95 -9.38 -11.19
C ARG A 204 9.17 -10.68 -11.26
N ILE A 205 8.60 -11.13 -10.14
CA ILE A 205 7.75 -12.33 -10.10
C ILE A 205 6.50 -12.13 -10.97
N ALA A 206 5.82 -11.00 -10.83
CA ALA A 206 4.65 -10.65 -11.64
C ALA A 206 4.97 -10.71 -13.14
N ARG A 207 6.09 -10.11 -13.56
CA ARG A 207 6.56 -10.15 -14.94
C ARG A 207 6.83 -11.58 -15.44
N MET A 208 7.47 -12.41 -14.62
CA MET A 208 7.73 -13.81 -14.98
C MET A 208 6.45 -14.62 -15.18
N VAL A 209 5.48 -14.46 -14.29
CA VAL A 209 4.19 -15.16 -14.37
C VAL A 209 3.44 -14.77 -15.65
N ILE A 210 3.43 -13.49 -15.99
CA ILE A 210 2.75 -12.99 -17.18
C ILE A 210 3.40 -13.52 -18.46
N ARG A 211 4.73 -13.48 -18.56
CA ARG A 211 5.46 -14.02 -19.71
C ARG A 211 5.21 -15.52 -19.92
N ARG A 212 5.14 -16.30 -18.83
CA ARG A 212 4.81 -17.73 -18.94
C ARG A 212 3.40 -17.95 -19.47
N LYS A 213 2.43 -17.12 -19.09
CA LYS A 213 1.06 -17.21 -19.57
C LYS A 213 0.96 -16.80 -21.06
N GLU A 214 1.73 -15.84 -21.51
CA GLU A 214 1.83 -15.44 -22.92
C GLU A 214 2.24 -16.63 -23.81
N ILE A 215 3.26 -17.39 -23.38
CA ILE A 215 3.73 -18.59 -24.08
C ILE A 215 2.69 -19.70 -24.10
N SER A 216 1.82 -19.81 -23.09
CA SER A 216 0.78 -20.85 -23.01
C SER A 216 -0.49 -20.53 -23.81
N LEU A 217 -0.61 -19.31 -24.35
CA LEU A 217 -1.74 -18.85 -25.18
C LEU A 217 -1.44 -18.84 -26.68
N ILE A 218 -0.16 -19.03 -27.06
CA ILE A 218 0.35 -19.26 -28.41
C ILE A 218 0.39 -20.76 -28.67
#